data_4687e291bf0aad96f9a37e2f44a40b38
#
_entry.id   4687e291bf0aad96f9a37e2f44a40b38
#
_cell.length_a   1.000
_cell.length_b   1.000
_cell.length_c   1.000
_cell.angle_alpha   90.00
_cell.angle_beta   90.00
_cell.angle_gamma   90.00
#
_symmetry.space_group_name_H-M   'P 1'
#
loop_
_entity.id
_entity.type
_entity.pdbx_description
1 polymer ?
#
loop_
_entity_poly.entity_id
_entity_poly.type
_entity_poly.pdbx_seq_one_letter_code
_entity_poly.pdbx_strand_id
1 'polypeptide(L)'
;MIVACNTASAYAIRPWQSQFPDKKALSVTIPGVERLVKSCHSNIGVLATQATVMSGVYNELFTKLGGQSDAELQLIMAPELIDIVESGEYASDKSKKLVKKYLGKFHKKMECLVL
;
A
#
# COMPACT_ATOMS: atom_id res chain seq x y z
N MET A 1 -18.78 8.52 1.34
CA MET A 1 -17.89 8.23 0.17
C MET A 1 -16.87 7.18 0.56
N ILE A 2 -16.56 6.24 -0.34
CA ILE A 2 -15.46 5.29 -0.16
C ILE A 2 -14.40 5.60 -1.22
N VAL A 3 -13.14 5.79 -0.79
CA VAL A 3 -12.01 6.03 -1.67
C VAL A 3 -11.22 4.73 -1.78
N ALA A 4 -11.44 4.01 -2.89
CA ALA A 4 -10.90 2.66 -3.13
C ALA A 4 -9.46 2.66 -3.71
N CYS A 5 -8.84 3.81 -3.88
CA CYS A 5 -7.49 3.97 -4.40
C CYS A 5 -6.55 4.38 -3.26
N ASN A 6 -5.44 3.64 -3.06
CA ASN A 6 -4.44 3.96 -2.05
C ASN A 6 -3.82 5.35 -2.27
N THR A 7 -3.47 5.69 -3.50
CA THR A 7 -2.92 7.01 -3.84
C THR A 7 -3.90 8.14 -3.53
N ALA A 8 -5.15 8.03 -3.98
CA ALA A 8 -6.17 9.02 -3.68
C ALA A 8 -6.48 9.10 -2.18
N SER A 9 -6.47 7.98 -1.48
CA SER A 9 -6.62 7.94 -0.02
C SER A 9 -5.53 8.73 0.70
N ALA A 10 -4.30 8.63 0.24
CA ALA A 10 -3.16 9.31 0.85
C ALA A 10 -3.21 10.85 0.69
N TYR A 11 -3.69 11.33 -0.45
CA TYR A 11 -3.59 12.75 -0.79
C TYR A 11 -4.92 13.52 -0.73
N ALA A 12 -6.04 12.87 -1.01
CA ALA A 12 -7.32 13.58 -1.20
C ALA A 12 -8.25 13.54 0.01
N ILE A 13 -8.16 12.55 0.89
CA ILE A 13 -9.14 12.40 1.99
C ILE A 13 -9.07 13.56 2.98
N ARG A 14 -7.88 13.92 3.47
CA ARG A 14 -7.73 15.00 4.45
C ARG A 14 -8.20 16.36 3.90
N PRO A 15 -7.75 16.82 2.71
CA PRO A 15 -8.26 18.05 2.12
C PRO A 15 -9.78 18.02 1.90
N TRP A 16 -10.29 16.88 1.42
CA TRP A 16 -11.72 16.73 1.20
C TRP A 16 -12.54 16.82 2.50
N GLN A 17 -12.10 16.16 3.56
CA GLN A 17 -12.77 16.22 4.88
C GLN A 17 -12.72 17.63 5.48
N SER A 18 -11.63 18.37 5.28
CA SER A 18 -11.54 19.77 5.70
C SER A 18 -12.54 20.68 4.98
N GLN A 19 -12.76 20.40 3.68
CA GLN A 19 -13.71 21.17 2.88
C GLN A 19 -15.17 20.77 3.13
N PHE A 20 -15.41 19.50 3.48
CA PHE A 20 -16.75 18.94 3.72
C PHE A 20 -16.82 18.21 5.07
N PRO A 21 -16.77 18.95 6.19
CA PRO A 21 -16.67 18.35 7.55
C PRO A 21 -17.86 17.47 7.91
N ASP A 22 -19.05 17.77 7.38
CA ASP A 22 -20.28 17.00 7.64
C ASP A 22 -20.37 15.71 6.79
N LYS A 23 -19.45 15.48 5.87
CA LYS A 23 -19.45 14.31 5.02
C LYS A 23 -18.41 13.30 5.50
N LYS A 24 -18.78 12.02 5.48
CA LYS A 24 -17.85 10.94 5.84
C LYS A 24 -17.14 10.38 4.60
N ALA A 25 -15.82 10.30 4.67
CA ALA A 25 -15.01 9.57 3.70
C ALA A 25 -14.29 8.41 4.39
N LEU A 26 -14.32 7.25 3.75
CA LEU A 26 -13.61 6.05 4.19
C LEU A 26 -12.48 5.75 3.21
N SER A 27 -11.29 5.51 3.76
CA SER A 27 -10.11 5.09 3.02
C SER A 27 -10.00 3.57 3.00
N VAL A 28 -9.55 2.98 1.91
CA VAL A 28 -9.19 1.56 1.87
C VAL A 28 -7.86 1.27 2.55
N THR A 29 -7.00 2.28 2.71
CA THR A 29 -5.68 2.13 3.34
C THR A 29 -5.80 1.80 4.83
N ILE A 30 -6.72 2.45 5.55
CA ILE A 30 -6.88 2.25 6.99
C ILE A 30 -7.22 0.80 7.35
N PRO A 31 -8.30 0.18 6.83
CA PRO A 31 -8.61 -1.21 7.15
C PRO A 31 -7.52 -2.18 6.66
N GLY A 32 -6.82 -1.85 5.58
CA GLY A 32 -5.65 -2.61 5.13
C GLY A 32 -4.55 -2.65 6.19
N VAL A 33 -4.17 -1.49 6.72
CA VAL A 33 -3.13 -1.40 7.77
C VAL A 33 -3.61 -1.99 9.09
N GLU A 34 -4.88 -1.80 9.47
CA GLU A 34 -5.45 -2.48 10.67
C GLU A 34 -5.33 -4.01 10.59
N ARG A 35 -5.53 -4.56 9.39
CA ARG A 35 -5.35 -6.00 9.17
C ARG A 35 -3.89 -6.41 9.31
N LEU A 36 -2.95 -5.62 8.78
CA LEU A 36 -1.51 -5.88 8.92
C LEU A 36 -1.08 -5.90 10.38
N VAL A 37 -1.44 -4.87 11.15
CA VAL A 37 -1.12 -4.76 12.58
C VAL A 37 -1.63 -5.96 13.38
N LYS A 38 -2.78 -6.52 12.99
CA LYS A 38 -3.37 -7.68 13.67
C LYS A 38 -2.79 -9.03 13.25
N SER A 39 -2.23 -9.14 12.03
CA SER A 39 -1.93 -10.42 11.41
C SER A 39 -0.45 -10.65 11.11
N CYS A 40 0.35 -9.59 11.02
CA CYS A 40 1.74 -9.65 10.61
C CYS A 40 2.62 -9.08 11.72
N HIS A 41 3.65 -9.83 12.09
CA HIS A 41 4.42 -9.55 13.30
C HIS A 41 5.85 -9.07 13.03
N SER A 42 6.42 -9.34 11.85
CA SER A 42 7.83 -9.02 11.62
C SER A 42 8.09 -8.32 10.29
N ASN A 43 8.00 -9.04 9.16
CA ASN A 43 8.42 -8.51 7.86
C ASN A 43 7.22 -8.29 6.95
N ILE A 44 6.89 -7.04 6.71
CA ILE A 44 5.74 -6.62 5.91
C ILE A 44 6.23 -5.94 4.64
N GLY A 45 5.87 -6.49 3.49
CA GLY A 45 6.14 -5.87 2.19
C GLY A 45 4.94 -5.09 1.68
N VAL A 46 5.20 -3.94 1.08
CA VAL A 46 4.19 -3.14 0.37
C VAL A 46 4.72 -2.84 -1.03
N LEU A 47 4.03 -3.32 -2.06
CA LEU A 47 4.24 -2.87 -3.44
C LEU A 47 3.18 -1.83 -3.77
N ALA A 48 3.61 -0.62 -4.10
CA ALA A 48 2.67 0.47 -4.36
C ALA A 48 3.17 1.43 -5.44
N THR A 49 2.30 2.34 -5.86
CA THR A 49 2.68 3.44 -6.75
C THR A 49 3.74 4.32 -6.08
N GLN A 50 4.53 5.01 -6.88
CA GLN A 50 5.49 5.99 -6.36
C GLN A 50 4.81 7.01 -5.44
N ALA A 51 3.68 7.55 -5.83
CA ALA A 51 2.94 8.53 -5.03
C ALA A 51 2.51 7.96 -3.66
N THR A 52 2.00 6.74 -3.61
CA THR A 52 1.63 6.09 -2.34
C THR A 52 2.84 5.89 -1.43
N VAL A 53 3.98 5.42 -1.95
CA VAL A 53 5.20 5.25 -1.16
C VAL A 53 5.70 6.59 -0.63
N MET A 54 5.80 7.60 -1.50
CA MET A 54 6.27 8.95 -1.14
C MET A 54 5.38 9.67 -0.14
N SER A 55 4.09 9.33 -0.07
CA SER A 55 3.18 9.91 0.92
C SER A 55 3.49 9.52 2.37
N GLY A 56 4.21 8.41 2.58
CA GLY A 56 4.49 7.87 3.91
C GLY A 56 3.26 7.31 4.66
N VAL A 57 2.10 7.26 4.02
CA VAL A 57 0.81 6.92 4.66
C VAL A 57 0.83 5.56 5.36
N TYR A 58 1.51 4.56 4.80
CA TYR A 58 1.62 3.24 5.40
C TYR A 58 2.41 3.26 6.71
N ASN A 59 3.56 3.95 6.74
CA ASN A 59 4.37 4.10 7.95
C ASN A 59 3.62 4.88 9.03
N GLU A 60 2.99 6.01 8.65
CA GLU A 60 2.19 6.82 9.58
C GLU A 60 1.05 6.00 10.21
N LEU A 61 0.27 5.33 9.38
CA LEU A 61 -0.86 4.52 9.85
C LEU A 61 -0.41 3.31 10.66
N PHE A 62 0.64 2.62 10.24
CA PHE A 62 1.17 1.46 10.95
C PHE A 62 1.58 1.84 12.38
N THR A 63 2.34 2.92 12.54
CA THR A 63 2.72 3.45 13.85
C THR A 63 1.50 3.88 14.68
N LYS A 64 0.57 4.62 14.05
CA LYS A 64 -0.61 5.17 14.72
C LYS A 64 -1.60 4.10 15.19
N LEU A 65 -1.71 2.99 14.47
CA LEU A 65 -2.63 1.89 14.77
C LEU A 65 -2.01 0.82 15.68
N GLY A 66 -0.81 1.06 16.23
CA GLY A 66 -0.17 0.19 17.19
C GLY A 66 0.61 -0.95 16.56
N GLY A 67 1.18 -0.75 15.37
CA GLY A 67 2.15 -1.67 14.77
C GLY A 67 3.31 -1.91 15.72
N GLN A 68 3.82 -3.15 15.71
CA GLN A 68 4.91 -3.53 16.60
C GLN A 68 6.19 -2.75 16.26
N SER A 69 6.91 -2.31 17.28
CA SER A 69 8.12 -1.47 17.11
C SER A 69 9.29 -2.19 16.44
N ASP A 70 9.30 -3.52 16.48
CA ASP A 70 10.29 -4.40 15.87
C ASP A 70 9.86 -4.91 14.48
N ALA A 71 8.65 -4.62 14.05
CA ALA A 71 8.17 -4.95 12.72
C ALA A 71 8.82 -4.05 11.66
N GLU A 72 9.32 -4.68 10.60
CA GLU A 72 9.90 -3.99 9.46
C GLU A 72 8.89 -3.84 8.33
N LEU A 73 8.61 -2.59 7.95
CA LEU A 73 7.74 -2.26 6.83
C LEU A 73 8.59 -1.85 5.63
N GLN A 74 8.70 -2.72 4.63
CA GLN A 74 9.46 -2.46 3.41
C GLN A 74 8.53 -2.02 2.28
N LEU A 75 8.67 -0.77 1.85
CA LEU A 75 7.87 -0.20 0.78
C LEU A 75 8.67 -0.17 -0.53
N ILE A 76 8.15 -0.82 -1.56
CA ILE A 76 8.77 -0.88 -2.89
C ILE A 76 7.88 -0.14 -3.89
N MET A 77 8.47 0.86 -4.56
CA MET A 77 7.81 1.52 -5.69
C MET A 77 7.78 0.58 -6.89
N ALA A 78 6.60 0.35 -7.45
CA ALA A 78 6.37 -0.58 -8.56
C ALA A 78 5.56 0.07 -9.70
N PRO A 79 6.05 1.14 -10.33
CA PRO A 79 5.30 1.89 -11.34
C PRO A 79 4.94 1.03 -12.55
N GLU A 80 5.83 0.15 -13.01
CA GLU A 80 5.58 -0.68 -14.19
C GLU A 80 4.45 -1.72 -13.99
N LEU A 81 4.05 -2.03 -12.73
CA LEU A 81 2.90 -2.90 -12.48
C LEU A 81 1.58 -2.25 -12.84
N ILE A 82 1.51 -0.92 -12.84
CA ILE A 82 0.32 -0.17 -13.27
C ILE A 82 0.03 -0.44 -14.74
N ASP A 83 1.06 -0.38 -15.58
CA ASP A 83 0.94 -0.61 -17.03
C ASP A 83 0.40 -2.01 -17.33
N ILE A 84 0.84 -3.03 -16.55
CA ILE A 84 0.33 -4.40 -16.67
C ILE A 84 -1.15 -4.47 -16.30
N VAL A 85 -1.55 -3.81 -15.22
CA VAL A 85 -2.95 -3.82 -14.77
C VAL A 85 -3.83 -3.12 -15.81
N GLU A 86 -3.41 -1.99 -16.32
CA GLU A 86 -4.17 -1.20 -17.31
C GLU A 86 -4.24 -1.89 -18.69
N SER A 87 -3.17 -2.58 -19.11
CA SER A 87 -3.16 -3.33 -20.37
C SER A 87 -3.92 -4.65 -20.33
N GLY A 88 -4.23 -5.17 -19.14
CA GLY A 88 -4.88 -6.48 -18.98
C GLY A 88 -3.95 -7.68 -19.20
N GLU A 89 -2.64 -7.48 -19.36
CA GLU A 89 -1.66 -8.52 -19.67
C GLU A 89 -1.20 -9.32 -18.43
N TYR A 90 -2.11 -9.70 -17.53
CA TYR A 90 -1.76 -10.29 -16.24
C TYR A 90 -1.03 -11.63 -16.33
N ALA A 91 -1.35 -12.44 -17.34
CA ALA A 91 -0.84 -13.81 -17.47
C ALA A 91 0.42 -13.93 -18.34
N SER A 92 0.92 -12.84 -18.91
CA SER A 92 2.08 -12.88 -19.82
C SER A 92 3.37 -13.23 -19.05
N ASP A 93 4.34 -13.83 -19.76
CA ASP A 93 5.66 -14.11 -19.17
C ASP A 93 6.40 -12.82 -18.79
N LYS A 94 6.15 -11.73 -19.50
CA LYS A 94 6.65 -10.40 -19.19
C LYS A 94 6.15 -9.95 -17.81
N SER A 95 4.84 -10.09 -17.56
CA SER A 95 4.22 -9.73 -16.27
C SER A 95 4.77 -10.57 -15.13
N LYS A 96 4.90 -11.87 -15.32
CA LYS A 96 5.49 -12.78 -14.32
C LYS A 96 6.94 -12.42 -13.98
N LYS A 97 7.76 -12.10 -15.00
CA LYS A 97 9.14 -11.65 -14.78
C LYS A 97 9.21 -10.35 -14.02
N LEU A 98 8.31 -9.40 -14.33
CA LEU A 98 8.26 -8.11 -13.67
C LEU A 98 7.85 -8.22 -12.20
N VAL A 99 6.83 -9.02 -11.89
CA VAL A 99 6.43 -9.31 -10.50
C VAL A 99 7.59 -9.94 -9.73
N LYS A 100 8.27 -10.95 -10.30
CA LYS A 100 9.46 -11.56 -9.69
C LYS A 100 10.56 -10.54 -9.42
N LYS A 101 10.82 -9.61 -10.37
CA LYS A 101 11.80 -8.52 -10.20
C LYS A 101 11.48 -7.67 -8.98
N TYR A 102 10.20 -7.29 -8.79
CA TYR A 102 9.80 -6.47 -7.63
C TYR A 102 9.84 -7.25 -6.32
N LEU A 103 9.38 -8.50 -6.32
CA LEU A 103 9.46 -9.37 -5.14
C LEU A 103 10.92 -9.61 -4.70
N GLY A 104 11.85 -9.69 -5.65
CA GLY A 104 13.28 -9.82 -5.38
C GLY A 104 13.96 -8.59 -4.76
N LYS A 105 13.27 -7.44 -4.68
CA LYS A 105 13.80 -6.24 -4.02
C LYS A 105 13.63 -6.25 -2.49
N PHE A 106 12.80 -7.13 -1.96
CA PHE A 106 12.67 -7.26 -0.51
C PHE A 106 13.90 -7.94 0.07
N HIS A 107 14.45 -7.37 1.14
CA HIS A 107 15.70 -7.86 1.75
C HIS A 107 15.51 -9.11 2.61
N LYS A 108 14.29 -9.36 3.07
CA LYS A 108 13.94 -10.49 3.93
C LYS A 108 12.70 -11.20 3.38
N LYS A 109 12.49 -12.43 3.85
CA LYS A 109 11.25 -13.15 3.57
C LYS A 109 10.07 -12.40 4.21
N MET A 110 9.13 -11.97 3.38
CA MET A 110 7.92 -11.28 3.84
C MET A 110 6.92 -12.27 4.44
N GLU A 111 6.34 -11.91 5.57
CA GLU A 111 5.19 -12.62 6.16
C GLU A 111 3.90 -12.20 5.48
N CYS A 112 3.78 -10.91 5.19
CA CYS A 112 2.64 -10.32 4.51
C CYS A 112 3.10 -9.46 3.34
N LEU A 113 2.31 -9.45 2.28
CA LEU A 113 2.50 -8.57 1.14
C LEU A 113 1.20 -7.82 0.85
N VAL A 114 1.31 -6.51 0.75
CA VAL A 114 0.23 -5.59 0.34
C VAL A 114 0.49 -5.11 -1.07
N LEU A 115 -0.57 -5.07 -1.86
CA LEU A 115 -0.56 -4.57 -3.24
C LEU A 115 -1.49 -3.36 -3.39
#